data_401b5dda3dd8735e1221df1964474a6a
#
_entry.id   401b5dda3dd8735e1221df1964474a6a
#
_cell.length_a   1.000
_cell.length_b   1.000
_cell.length_c   1.000
_cell.angle_alpha   90.00
_cell.angle_beta   90.00
_cell.angle_gamma   90.00
#
_symmetry.space_group_name_H-M   'P 1'
#
loop_
_entity.id
_entity.type
_entity.pdbx_description
1 polymer ?
#
loop_
_entity_poly.entity_id
_entity_poly.type
_entity_poly.pdbx_seq_one_letter_code
_entity_poly.pdbx_strand_id
1 'polypeptide(L)'
;MSDTPETVRPEGEPTPKQVRRWRRYLADEEAEAKLYWKLAQKRTGEEKQILLGLSEAEKRHQEHWRQLLGPHSYNLPRPSTHRVLLGWMARVFGSVFVLALAQRAEGDSPYARDDDATPSMAADEEVHEEVIRALAARGREKLSGGFRAAVFGANDGLVSNFALIMGMGGTGVGPTVMLLTGIAGLLSGALSMAAGEFISVRSQRELLDATRPTQATLRAAPDLDLDHNELILVYRARGLSEADAEHRALERLNVFDCNCRPELSHDPDELHDEHRAVGSAWTAAGSSFCFFGVGAIIPVLPYLFGAEGLLAVGLSTGLVGLALLCTGGVVGLLSGTNPLTRGLRQLAIGLGAAAVTYALGSALGVTVG
;
A
#
# COMPACT_ATOMS: atom_id res chain seq x y z
N MET A 1 -44.22 4.03 5.04
CA MET A 1 -44.36 4.89 3.85
C MET A 1 -43.05 4.79 3.14
N SER A 2 -43.04 4.06 2.02
CA SER A 2 -41.85 3.82 1.20
C SER A 2 -41.72 5.02 0.24
N ASP A 3 -40.81 5.94 0.54
CA ASP A 3 -40.37 6.92 -0.43
C ASP A 3 -39.47 6.23 -1.48
N THR A 4 -40.10 5.93 -2.60
CA THR A 4 -39.38 5.58 -3.83
C THR A 4 -38.77 6.88 -4.35
N PRO A 5 -37.44 6.96 -4.60
CA PRO A 5 -36.85 8.17 -5.15
C PRO A 5 -37.45 8.46 -6.52
N GLU A 6 -37.91 9.68 -6.67
CA GLU A 6 -38.54 10.23 -7.87
C GLU A 6 -37.48 10.20 -9.03
N THR A 7 -37.64 9.24 -9.93
CA THR A 7 -36.82 9.17 -11.16
C THR A 7 -37.26 10.30 -12.08
N VAL A 8 -36.44 11.32 -12.23
CA VAL A 8 -36.60 12.38 -13.22
C VAL A 8 -36.45 11.75 -14.61
N ARG A 9 -37.57 11.47 -15.27
CA ARG A 9 -37.56 11.12 -16.70
C ARG A 9 -37.35 12.40 -17.50
N PRO A 10 -36.37 12.50 -18.40
CA PRO A 10 -36.29 13.61 -19.33
C PRO A 10 -37.57 13.66 -20.17
N GLU A 11 -38.13 14.83 -20.33
CA GLU A 11 -39.29 15.06 -21.20
C GLU A 11 -38.84 14.89 -22.66
N GLY A 12 -39.15 13.74 -23.26
CA GLY A 12 -38.89 13.45 -24.69
C GLY A 12 -38.08 12.13 -24.92
N GLU A 13 -37.99 11.72 -26.19
CA GLU A 13 -37.14 10.57 -26.56
C GLU A 13 -35.65 10.92 -26.38
N PRO A 14 -34.84 9.99 -25.78
CA PRO A 14 -33.44 10.28 -25.52
C PRO A 14 -32.66 10.43 -26.82
N THR A 15 -31.78 11.41 -26.88
CA THR A 15 -30.91 11.62 -28.03
C THR A 15 -29.88 10.49 -28.20
N PRO A 16 -29.40 10.22 -29.43
CA PRO A 16 -28.37 9.19 -29.65
C PRO A 16 -27.08 9.43 -28.85
N LYS A 17 -26.81 10.67 -28.45
CA LYS A 17 -25.66 11.03 -27.59
C LYS A 17 -25.91 10.63 -26.14
N GLN A 18 -27.10 10.87 -25.62
CA GLN A 18 -27.50 10.44 -24.28
C GLN A 18 -27.52 8.92 -24.17
N VAL A 19 -28.14 8.22 -25.11
CA VAL A 19 -28.15 6.74 -25.16
C VAL A 19 -26.74 6.16 -25.13
N ARG A 20 -25.82 6.72 -25.90
CA ARG A 20 -24.42 6.26 -25.87
C ARG A 20 -23.74 6.51 -24.53
N ARG A 21 -23.98 7.67 -23.89
CA ARG A 21 -23.44 8.01 -22.57
C ARG A 21 -23.98 7.09 -21.49
N TRP A 22 -25.31 6.96 -21.36
CA TRP A 22 -25.94 6.10 -20.36
C TRP A 22 -25.60 4.61 -20.52
N ARG A 23 -25.44 4.12 -21.76
CA ARG A 23 -24.98 2.75 -22.01
C ARG A 23 -23.53 2.55 -21.52
N ARG A 24 -22.69 3.56 -21.61
CA ARG A 24 -21.34 3.52 -21.08
C ARG A 24 -21.37 3.50 -19.55
N TYR A 25 -22.15 4.36 -18.93
CA TYR A 25 -22.34 4.38 -17.47
C TYR A 25 -22.85 3.04 -16.97
N LEU A 26 -23.91 2.50 -17.55
CA LEU A 26 -24.42 1.18 -17.17
C LEU A 26 -23.35 0.08 -17.30
N ALA A 27 -22.52 0.10 -18.35
CA ALA A 27 -21.44 -0.88 -18.51
C ALA A 27 -20.34 -0.72 -17.45
N ASP A 28 -20.05 0.50 -17.06
CA ASP A 28 -19.07 0.81 -16.02
C ASP A 28 -19.57 0.38 -14.63
N GLU A 29 -20.84 0.67 -14.28
CA GLU A 29 -21.48 0.20 -13.04
C GLU A 29 -21.52 -1.33 -12.93
N GLU A 30 -21.85 -2.02 -14.04
CA GLU A 30 -21.82 -3.49 -14.05
C GLU A 30 -20.40 -4.05 -13.80
N ALA A 31 -19.38 -3.37 -14.28
CA ALA A 31 -17.99 -3.76 -14.06
C ALA A 31 -17.57 -3.54 -12.60
N GLU A 32 -18.00 -2.44 -11.97
CA GLU A 32 -17.72 -2.11 -10.56
C GLU A 32 -18.43 -3.02 -9.59
N ALA A 33 -19.72 -3.21 -9.73
CA ALA A 33 -20.46 -4.19 -8.91
C ALA A 33 -19.79 -5.56 -8.95
N LYS A 34 -19.34 -5.99 -10.13
CA LYS A 34 -18.65 -7.26 -10.33
C LYS A 34 -17.25 -7.28 -9.70
N LEU A 35 -16.55 -6.14 -9.71
CA LEU A 35 -15.25 -5.98 -9.07
C LEU A 35 -15.39 -6.12 -7.55
N TYR A 36 -16.30 -5.36 -6.91
CA TYR A 36 -16.54 -5.40 -5.47
C TYR A 36 -17.00 -6.78 -5.01
N TRP A 37 -17.91 -7.41 -5.76
CA TRP A 37 -18.31 -8.78 -5.48
C TRP A 37 -17.13 -9.76 -5.52
N LYS A 38 -16.23 -9.68 -6.52
CA LYS A 38 -15.04 -10.54 -6.60
C LYS A 38 -14.05 -10.27 -5.48
N LEU A 39 -13.88 -9.02 -5.08
CA LEU A 39 -13.03 -8.67 -3.94
C LEU A 39 -13.60 -9.24 -2.63
N ALA A 40 -14.93 -9.16 -2.44
CA ALA A 40 -15.63 -9.72 -1.30
C ALA A 40 -15.44 -11.25 -1.16
N GLN A 41 -15.37 -11.99 -2.29
CA GLN A 41 -15.14 -13.44 -2.26
C GLN A 41 -13.75 -13.82 -1.71
N LYS A 42 -12.80 -12.90 -1.71
CA LYS A 42 -11.44 -13.10 -1.19
C LYS A 42 -11.27 -12.60 0.25
N ARG A 43 -12.35 -12.16 0.89
CA ARG A 43 -12.36 -11.59 2.23
C ARG A 43 -13.30 -12.35 3.15
N THR A 44 -13.11 -12.13 4.45
CA THR A 44 -13.94 -12.69 5.52
C THR A 44 -14.37 -11.59 6.47
N GLY A 45 -15.37 -11.86 7.32
CA GLY A 45 -15.82 -10.94 8.35
C GLY A 45 -16.40 -9.64 7.79
N GLU A 46 -16.15 -8.54 8.48
CA GLU A 46 -16.71 -7.20 8.19
C GLU A 46 -16.28 -6.65 6.81
N GLU A 47 -15.00 -6.83 6.43
CA GLU A 47 -14.50 -6.37 5.12
C GLU A 47 -15.30 -6.98 3.95
N LYS A 48 -15.72 -8.24 4.08
CA LYS A 48 -16.59 -8.91 3.10
C LYS A 48 -17.96 -8.26 3.03
N GLN A 49 -18.56 -7.96 4.18
CA GLN A 49 -19.88 -7.33 4.23
C GLN A 49 -19.88 -5.93 3.61
N ILE A 50 -18.87 -5.13 3.92
CA ILE A 50 -18.70 -3.80 3.33
C ILE A 50 -18.61 -3.88 1.80
N LEU A 51 -17.75 -4.77 1.27
CA LEU A 51 -17.60 -4.92 -0.19
C LEU A 51 -18.87 -5.46 -0.87
N LEU A 52 -19.65 -6.30 -0.20
CA LEU A 52 -20.96 -6.74 -0.71
C LEU A 52 -21.96 -5.57 -0.69
N GLY A 53 -21.93 -4.72 0.33
CA GLY A 53 -22.75 -3.52 0.42
C GLY A 53 -22.46 -2.54 -0.74
N LEU A 54 -21.18 -2.30 -1.05
CA LEU A 54 -20.79 -1.51 -2.23
C LEU A 54 -21.31 -2.15 -3.53
N SER A 55 -21.11 -3.46 -3.72
CA SER A 55 -21.63 -4.16 -4.90
C SER A 55 -23.14 -4.04 -5.07
N GLU A 56 -23.90 -3.97 -3.96
CA GLU A 56 -25.36 -3.78 -4.01
C GLU A 56 -25.73 -2.33 -4.29
N ALA A 57 -24.94 -1.37 -3.82
CA ALA A 57 -25.13 0.04 -4.15
C ALA A 57 -24.99 0.27 -5.67
N GLU A 58 -23.93 -0.27 -6.30
CA GLU A 58 -23.74 -0.17 -7.75
C GLU A 58 -24.89 -0.77 -8.56
N LYS A 59 -25.54 -1.82 -8.05
CA LYS A 59 -26.73 -2.37 -8.70
C LYS A 59 -27.92 -1.41 -8.68
N ARG A 60 -28.05 -0.56 -7.65
CA ARG A 60 -29.07 0.50 -7.65
C ARG A 60 -28.79 1.56 -8.71
N HIS A 61 -27.53 1.96 -8.88
CA HIS A 61 -27.09 2.85 -9.96
C HIS A 61 -27.37 2.25 -11.35
N GLN A 62 -27.10 0.95 -11.53
CA GLN A 62 -27.43 0.22 -12.78
C GLN A 62 -28.94 0.29 -13.08
N GLU A 63 -29.78 0.13 -12.06
CA GLU A 63 -31.24 0.17 -12.25
C GLU A 63 -31.71 1.54 -12.73
N HIS A 64 -31.15 2.64 -12.20
CA HIS A 64 -31.42 3.98 -12.68
C HIS A 64 -31.10 4.13 -14.18
N TRP A 65 -29.89 3.73 -14.61
CA TRP A 65 -29.49 3.81 -16.01
C TRP A 65 -30.32 2.88 -16.91
N ARG A 66 -30.74 1.70 -16.44
CA ARG A 66 -31.65 0.80 -17.17
C ARG A 66 -33.02 1.43 -17.38
N GLN A 67 -33.56 2.11 -16.39
CA GLN A 67 -34.85 2.79 -16.49
C GLN A 67 -34.80 3.94 -17.51
N LEU A 68 -33.73 4.73 -17.53
CA LEU A 68 -33.55 5.78 -18.53
C LEU A 68 -33.35 5.22 -19.94
N LEU A 69 -32.60 4.15 -20.09
CA LEU A 69 -32.32 3.52 -21.38
C LEU A 69 -33.54 2.79 -21.96
N GLY A 70 -34.42 2.24 -21.12
CA GLY A 70 -35.57 1.45 -21.56
C GLY A 70 -35.18 0.37 -22.58
N PRO A 71 -35.75 0.41 -23.81
CA PRO A 71 -35.44 -0.59 -24.84
C PRO A 71 -34.00 -0.50 -25.38
N HIS A 72 -33.23 0.53 -25.05
CA HIS A 72 -31.83 0.69 -25.47
C HIS A 72 -30.79 0.08 -24.50
N SER A 73 -31.23 -0.61 -23.44
CA SER A 73 -30.36 -1.24 -22.42
C SER A 73 -29.61 -2.49 -22.89
N TYR A 74 -29.85 -2.97 -24.08
CA TYR A 74 -29.21 -4.18 -24.63
C TYR A 74 -27.89 -3.89 -25.36
N ASN A 75 -27.02 -4.90 -25.46
CA ASN A 75 -25.72 -4.83 -26.15
C ASN A 75 -24.84 -3.68 -25.66
N LEU A 76 -24.54 -3.69 -24.36
CA LEU A 76 -23.69 -2.67 -23.73
C LEU A 76 -22.28 -2.63 -24.38
N PRO A 77 -21.68 -1.45 -24.48
CA PRO A 77 -20.30 -1.31 -24.90
C PRO A 77 -19.37 -1.99 -23.90
N ARG A 78 -18.12 -2.23 -24.31
CA ARG A 78 -17.11 -2.68 -23.34
C ARG A 78 -16.92 -1.57 -22.28
N PRO A 79 -16.75 -1.95 -20.99
CA PRO A 79 -16.40 -1.00 -19.94
C PRO A 79 -15.16 -0.18 -20.32
N SER A 80 -14.97 0.96 -19.71
CA SER A 80 -13.79 1.80 -19.94
C SER A 80 -12.50 0.99 -19.77
N THR A 81 -11.47 1.32 -20.55
CA THR A 81 -10.18 0.61 -20.52
C THR A 81 -9.55 0.62 -19.14
N HIS A 82 -9.78 1.69 -18.38
CA HIS A 82 -9.35 1.82 -16.99
C HIS A 82 -9.98 0.74 -16.08
N ARG A 83 -11.30 0.50 -16.20
CA ARG A 83 -12.02 -0.51 -15.40
C ARG A 83 -11.68 -1.96 -15.79
N VAL A 84 -11.41 -2.19 -17.07
CA VAL A 84 -10.89 -3.50 -17.54
C VAL A 84 -9.51 -3.77 -16.94
N LEU A 85 -8.63 -2.75 -16.93
CA LEU A 85 -7.30 -2.83 -16.33
C LEU A 85 -7.37 -3.09 -14.81
N LEU A 86 -8.27 -2.40 -14.10
CA LEU A 86 -8.54 -2.65 -12.68
C LEU A 86 -8.92 -4.12 -12.41
N GLY A 87 -9.83 -4.66 -13.21
CA GLY A 87 -10.25 -6.05 -13.09
C GLY A 87 -9.12 -7.07 -13.33
N TRP A 88 -8.19 -6.75 -14.23
CA TRP A 88 -6.99 -7.56 -14.47
C TRP A 88 -5.98 -7.42 -13.33
N MET A 89 -5.70 -6.20 -12.88
CA MET A 89 -4.78 -5.92 -11.78
C MET A 89 -5.24 -6.55 -10.45
N ALA A 90 -6.56 -6.65 -10.23
CA ALA A 90 -7.15 -7.35 -9.08
C ALA A 90 -6.76 -8.84 -9.02
N ARG A 91 -6.45 -9.44 -10.16
CA ARG A 91 -6.01 -10.83 -10.24
C ARG A 91 -4.52 -10.99 -9.94
N VAL A 92 -3.71 -10.01 -10.35
CA VAL A 92 -2.24 -10.10 -10.37
C VAL A 92 -1.62 -9.51 -9.09
N PHE A 93 -2.06 -8.33 -8.66
CA PHE A 93 -1.39 -7.55 -7.61
C PHE A 93 -2.07 -7.58 -6.23
N GLY A 94 -3.15 -8.33 -6.08
CA GLY A 94 -3.86 -8.45 -4.82
C GLY A 94 -4.82 -7.29 -4.52
N SER A 95 -5.61 -7.47 -3.43
CA SER A 95 -6.78 -6.65 -3.15
C SER A 95 -6.47 -5.22 -2.68
N VAL A 96 -5.37 -5.00 -1.96
CA VAL A 96 -5.02 -3.66 -1.43
C VAL A 96 -4.66 -2.70 -2.55
N PHE A 97 -3.92 -3.20 -3.54
CA PHE A 97 -3.54 -2.42 -4.72
C PHE A 97 -4.76 -2.03 -5.57
N VAL A 98 -5.70 -2.97 -5.69
CA VAL A 98 -6.94 -2.74 -6.44
C VAL A 98 -7.85 -1.76 -5.75
N LEU A 99 -7.98 -1.82 -4.42
CA LEU A 99 -8.75 -0.84 -3.64
C LEU A 99 -8.18 0.56 -3.80
N ALA A 100 -6.85 0.73 -3.80
CA ALA A 100 -6.22 2.03 -4.03
C ALA A 100 -6.49 2.59 -5.44
N LEU A 101 -6.63 1.72 -6.45
CA LEU A 101 -6.99 2.11 -7.81
C LEU A 101 -8.50 2.38 -7.96
N ALA A 102 -9.35 1.57 -7.32
CA ALA A 102 -10.79 1.75 -7.30
C ALA A 102 -11.16 3.08 -6.65
N GLN A 103 -10.52 3.45 -5.54
CA GLN A 103 -10.68 4.75 -4.90
C GLN A 103 -10.53 5.92 -5.88
N ARG A 104 -9.55 5.87 -6.79
CA ARG A 104 -9.38 6.93 -7.80
C ARG A 104 -10.47 6.92 -8.85
N ALA A 105 -10.99 5.74 -9.19
CA ALA A 105 -12.06 5.62 -10.18
C ALA A 105 -13.36 6.25 -9.67
N GLU A 106 -13.68 6.07 -8.37
CA GLU A 106 -14.84 6.69 -7.72
C GLU A 106 -14.67 8.22 -7.62
N GLY A 107 -13.50 8.71 -7.20
CA GLY A 107 -13.22 10.16 -7.11
C GLY A 107 -13.26 10.91 -8.45
N ASP A 108 -13.14 10.19 -9.58
CA ASP A 108 -13.25 10.76 -10.93
C ASP A 108 -14.66 10.56 -11.55
N SER A 109 -15.68 10.20 -10.73
CA SER A 109 -17.06 9.98 -11.19
C SER A 109 -17.63 11.22 -11.89
N PRO A 110 -18.28 11.08 -13.05
CA PRO A 110 -18.88 12.21 -13.78
C PRO A 110 -20.21 12.68 -13.20
N TYR A 111 -20.81 11.97 -12.22
CA TYR A 111 -22.18 12.15 -11.79
C TYR A 111 -22.47 13.52 -11.16
N ALA A 112 -21.51 14.12 -10.47
CA ALA A 112 -21.67 15.47 -9.93
C ALA A 112 -21.85 16.56 -11.02
N ARG A 113 -21.59 16.24 -12.30
CA ARG A 113 -21.68 17.18 -13.43
C ARG A 113 -22.66 16.72 -14.51
N ASP A 114 -23.38 15.64 -14.27
CA ASP A 114 -24.31 15.05 -15.23
C ASP A 114 -25.74 15.24 -14.75
N ASP A 115 -26.54 16.04 -15.49
CA ASP A 115 -27.92 16.36 -15.15
C ASP A 115 -28.85 15.15 -15.20
N ASP A 116 -28.45 14.04 -15.84
CA ASP A 116 -29.22 12.80 -15.94
C ASP A 116 -28.91 11.83 -14.77
N ALA A 117 -27.87 12.12 -13.94
CA ALA A 117 -27.60 11.41 -12.69
C ALA A 117 -28.39 12.03 -11.54
N THR A 118 -28.80 11.20 -10.58
CA THR A 118 -29.48 11.75 -9.39
C THR A 118 -28.48 12.36 -8.40
N PRO A 119 -28.89 13.38 -7.60
CA PRO A 119 -28.02 13.89 -6.54
C PRO A 119 -27.59 12.82 -5.54
N SER A 120 -28.43 11.80 -5.30
CA SER A 120 -28.07 10.68 -4.43
C SER A 120 -26.95 9.81 -5.03
N MET A 121 -26.96 9.57 -6.35
CA MET A 121 -25.86 8.83 -7.01
C MET A 121 -24.53 9.56 -6.87
N ALA A 122 -24.52 10.89 -7.06
CA ALA A 122 -23.30 11.68 -6.88
C ALA A 122 -22.79 11.64 -5.43
N ALA A 123 -23.70 11.67 -4.45
CA ALA A 123 -23.36 11.56 -3.03
C ALA A 123 -22.87 10.14 -2.67
N ASP A 124 -23.48 9.09 -3.24
CA ASP A 124 -23.07 7.70 -3.06
C ASP A 124 -21.62 7.49 -3.55
N GLU A 125 -21.23 8.05 -4.69
CA GLU A 125 -19.85 7.99 -5.23
C GLU A 125 -18.81 8.60 -4.26
N GLU A 126 -19.12 9.76 -3.66
CA GLU A 126 -18.23 10.34 -2.64
C GLU A 126 -18.09 9.44 -1.41
N VAL A 127 -19.17 8.82 -0.97
CA VAL A 127 -19.15 7.86 0.14
C VAL A 127 -18.40 6.59 -0.24
N HIS A 128 -18.59 6.08 -1.46
CA HIS A 128 -17.86 4.92 -1.97
C HIS A 128 -16.34 5.17 -1.99
N GLU A 129 -15.90 6.35 -2.46
CA GLU A 129 -14.48 6.73 -2.42
C GLU A 129 -13.93 6.64 -0.98
N GLU A 130 -14.65 7.20 0.02
CA GLU A 130 -14.19 7.19 1.41
C GLU A 130 -14.16 5.79 2.02
N VAL A 131 -15.17 4.97 1.76
CA VAL A 131 -15.22 3.57 2.22
C VAL A 131 -14.04 2.78 1.64
N ILE A 132 -13.78 2.93 0.34
CA ILE A 132 -12.67 2.25 -0.32
C ILE A 132 -11.32 2.76 0.19
N ARG A 133 -11.22 4.07 0.47
CA ARG A 133 -10.04 4.69 1.09
C ARG A 133 -9.76 4.08 2.47
N ALA A 134 -10.78 3.91 3.30
CA ALA A 134 -10.66 3.28 4.62
C ALA A 134 -10.25 1.81 4.53
N LEU A 135 -10.85 1.03 3.62
CA LEU A 135 -10.46 -0.37 3.38
C LEU A 135 -9.01 -0.49 2.87
N ALA A 136 -8.60 0.41 1.97
CA ALA A 136 -7.23 0.46 1.47
C ALA A 136 -6.25 0.84 2.59
N ALA A 137 -6.63 1.75 3.51
CA ALA A 137 -5.82 2.12 4.67
C ALA A 137 -5.60 0.95 5.62
N ARG A 138 -6.67 0.23 6.01
CA ARG A 138 -6.57 -1.01 6.81
C ARG A 138 -5.68 -2.07 6.14
N GLY A 139 -5.80 -2.22 4.82
CA GLY A 139 -4.97 -3.14 4.06
C GLY A 139 -3.49 -2.73 4.04
N ARG A 140 -3.20 -1.42 3.94
CA ARG A 140 -1.83 -0.88 4.01
C ARG A 140 -1.19 -1.08 5.38
N GLU A 141 -1.96 -0.92 6.46
CA GLU A 141 -1.50 -1.14 7.82
C GLU A 141 -1.06 -2.59 8.03
N LYS A 142 -1.85 -3.56 7.56
CA LYS A 142 -1.50 -5.00 7.59
C LYS A 142 -0.26 -5.34 6.75
N LEU A 143 0.03 -4.54 5.70
CA LEU A 143 1.20 -4.73 4.83
C LEU A 143 2.42 -3.93 5.26
N SER A 144 2.28 -3.01 6.25
CA SER A 144 3.21 -1.90 6.48
C SER A 144 4.67 -2.32 6.75
N GLY A 145 4.93 -3.40 7.47
CA GLY A 145 6.28 -3.84 7.77
C GLY A 145 7.03 -4.42 6.56
N GLY A 146 6.50 -5.49 5.96
CA GLY A 146 7.16 -6.17 4.84
C GLY A 146 7.14 -5.39 3.53
N PHE A 147 6.03 -4.69 3.23
CA PHE A 147 5.92 -3.87 2.02
C PHE A 147 6.85 -2.64 2.05
N ARG A 148 6.96 -1.98 3.21
CA ARG A 148 7.91 -0.88 3.39
C ARG A 148 9.34 -1.36 3.13
N ALA A 149 9.77 -2.47 3.76
CA ALA A 149 11.09 -3.05 3.56
C ALA A 149 11.32 -3.42 2.09
N ALA A 150 10.31 -3.98 1.41
CA ALA A 150 10.38 -4.33 0.00
C ALA A 150 10.59 -3.12 -0.91
N VAL A 151 9.77 -2.06 -0.74
CA VAL A 151 9.86 -0.85 -1.57
C VAL A 151 11.16 -0.11 -1.31
N PHE A 152 11.56 0.07 -0.04
CA PHE A 152 12.82 0.70 0.30
C PHE A 152 14.00 -0.11 -0.21
N GLY A 153 13.99 -1.44 0.00
CA GLY A 153 15.05 -2.33 -0.47
C GLY A 153 15.24 -2.27 -1.98
N ALA A 154 14.15 -2.43 -2.74
CA ALA A 154 14.22 -2.39 -4.20
C ALA A 154 14.70 -1.04 -4.72
N ASN A 155 14.18 0.05 -4.16
CA ASN A 155 14.57 1.40 -4.56
C ASN A 155 16.03 1.73 -4.20
N ASP A 156 16.46 1.36 -2.99
CA ASP A 156 17.82 1.57 -2.54
C ASP A 156 18.80 0.75 -3.38
N GLY A 157 18.50 -0.52 -3.68
CA GLY A 157 19.28 -1.35 -4.58
C GLY A 157 19.39 -0.76 -5.99
N LEU A 158 18.28 -0.26 -6.55
CA LEU A 158 18.27 0.41 -7.86
C LEU A 158 19.20 1.62 -7.88
N VAL A 159 19.02 2.55 -6.94
CA VAL A 159 19.72 3.84 -6.95
C VAL A 159 21.17 3.69 -6.54
N SER A 160 21.45 2.99 -5.42
CA SER A 160 22.82 2.87 -4.90
C SER A 160 23.75 2.09 -5.83
N ASN A 161 23.30 0.93 -6.34
CA ASN A 161 24.13 0.13 -7.22
C ASN A 161 24.28 0.76 -8.62
N PHE A 162 23.22 1.44 -9.10
CA PHE A 162 23.31 2.23 -10.33
C PHE A 162 24.30 3.40 -10.20
N ALA A 163 24.23 4.15 -9.10
CA ALA A 163 25.18 5.23 -8.83
C ALA A 163 26.62 4.72 -8.69
N LEU A 164 26.83 3.56 -8.07
CA LEU A 164 28.14 2.91 -7.96
C LEU A 164 28.69 2.53 -9.34
N ILE A 165 27.90 1.88 -10.19
CA ILE A 165 28.29 1.51 -11.55
C ILE A 165 28.60 2.75 -12.38
N MET A 166 27.78 3.79 -12.29
CA MET A 166 28.01 5.04 -13.02
C MET A 166 29.28 5.75 -12.54
N GLY A 167 29.54 5.77 -11.23
CA GLY A 167 30.77 6.33 -10.68
C GLY A 167 32.02 5.60 -11.19
N MET A 168 32.01 4.29 -11.19
CA MET A 168 33.11 3.48 -11.75
C MET A 168 33.23 3.65 -13.27
N GLY A 169 32.10 3.74 -13.99
CA GLY A 169 32.10 4.01 -15.43
C GLY A 169 32.75 5.36 -15.78
N GLY A 170 32.57 6.37 -14.93
CA GLY A 170 33.23 7.67 -15.06
C GLY A 170 34.77 7.62 -15.01
N THR A 171 35.35 6.63 -14.31
CA THR A 171 36.84 6.45 -14.25
C THR A 171 37.43 5.83 -15.52
N GLY A 172 36.62 5.32 -16.45
CA GLY A 172 37.06 4.68 -17.69
C GLY A 172 37.51 3.24 -17.54
N VAL A 173 37.18 2.56 -16.43
CA VAL A 173 37.51 1.15 -16.20
C VAL A 173 36.81 0.21 -17.19
N GLY A 174 37.43 -0.93 -17.46
CA GLY A 174 36.89 -1.93 -18.40
C GLY A 174 35.63 -2.64 -17.90
N PRO A 175 34.88 -3.31 -18.81
CA PRO A 175 33.55 -3.91 -18.52
C PRO A 175 33.60 -4.99 -17.45
N THR A 176 34.69 -5.75 -17.34
CA THR A 176 34.88 -6.76 -16.29
C THR A 176 34.92 -6.13 -14.89
N VAL A 177 35.60 -5.01 -14.72
CA VAL A 177 35.66 -4.28 -13.44
C VAL A 177 34.30 -3.70 -13.11
N MET A 178 33.57 -3.18 -14.10
CA MET A 178 32.21 -2.70 -13.95
C MET A 178 31.27 -3.80 -13.44
N LEU A 179 31.33 -5.00 -14.06
CA LEU A 179 30.53 -6.15 -13.66
C LEU A 179 30.86 -6.59 -12.21
N LEU A 180 32.12 -6.73 -11.89
CA LEU A 180 32.58 -7.14 -10.54
C LEU A 180 32.15 -6.10 -9.50
N THR A 181 32.28 -4.82 -9.80
CA THR A 181 31.84 -3.72 -8.92
C THR A 181 30.32 -3.78 -8.69
N GLY A 182 29.53 -3.99 -9.75
CA GLY A 182 28.08 -4.12 -9.64
C GLY A 182 27.66 -5.33 -8.80
N ILE A 183 28.33 -6.48 -8.96
CA ILE A 183 28.05 -7.69 -8.14
C ILE A 183 28.47 -7.47 -6.68
N ALA A 184 29.64 -6.89 -6.45
CA ALA A 184 30.13 -6.57 -5.11
C ALA A 184 29.19 -5.59 -4.38
N GLY A 185 28.74 -4.54 -5.08
CA GLY A 185 27.76 -3.56 -4.58
C GLY A 185 26.43 -4.20 -4.24
N LEU A 186 25.92 -5.09 -5.11
CA LEU A 186 24.70 -5.84 -4.89
C LEU A 186 24.79 -6.70 -3.61
N LEU A 187 25.82 -7.51 -3.48
CA LEU A 187 26.00 -8.42 -2.33
C LEU A 187 26.23 -7.65 -1.04
N SER A 188 27.13 -6.67 -1.05
CA SER A 188 27.44 -5.83 0.10
C SER A 188 26.20 -5.06 0.58
N GLY A 189 25.47 -4.41 -0.35
CA GLY A 189 24.27 -3.66 -0.04
C GLY A 189 23.15 -4.56 0.49
N ALA A 190 22.89 -5.70 -0.15
CA ALA A 190 21.86 -6.64 0.28
C ALA A 190 22.13 -7.20 1.69
N LEU A 191 23.38 -7.57 2.00
CA LEU A 191 23.77 -8.05 3.32
C LEU A 191 23.69 -6.96 4.37
N SER A 192 24.17 -5.75 4.08
CA SER A 192 24.11 -4.59 4.99
C SER A 192 22.67 -4.22 5.34
N MET A 193 21.81 -4.14 4.31
CA MET A 193 20.40 -3.79 4.51
C MET A 193 19.64 -4.86 5.29
N ALA A 194 19.91 -6.16 5.01
CA ALA A 194 19.33 -7.26 5.76
C ALA A 194 19.74 -7.24 7.25
N ALA A 195 21.01 -6.99 7.53
CA ALA A 195 21.52 -6.89 8.89
C ALA A 195 20.90 -5.68 9.63
N GLY A 196 20.83 -4.52 8.98
CA GLY A 196 20.20 -3.33 9.54
C GLY A 196 18.73 -3.53 9.88
N GLU A 197 17.96 -4.16 8.97
CA GLU A 197 16.53 -4.45 9.19
C GLU A 197 16.33 -5.49 10.30
N PHE A 198 17.18 -6.52 10.36
CA PHE A 198 17.15 -7.49 11.45
C PHE A 198 17.34 -6.84 12.81
N ILE A 199 18.37 -6.00 12.96
CA ILE A 199 18.68 -5.30 14.21
C ILE A 199 17.55 -4.34 14.56
N SER A 200 17.02 -3.58 13.59
CA SER A 200 15.95 -2.62 13.80
C SER A 200 14.68 -3.29 14.35
N VAL A 201 14.21 -4.35 13.69
CA VAL A 201 13.02 -5.11 14.12
C VAL A 201 13.25 -5.79 15.47
N ARG A 202 14.45 -6.32 15.70
CA ARG A 202 14.81 -6.93 16.98
C ARG A 202 14.79 -5.92 18.12
N SER A 203 15.43 -4.77 17.93
CA SER A 203 15.45 -3.69 18.93
C SER A 203 14.05 -3.14 19.23
N GLN A 204 13.20 -3.00 18.21
CA GLN A 204 11.81 -2.59 18.42
C GLN A 204 11.05 -3.59 19.30
N ARG A 205 11.25 -4.89 19.09
CA ARG A 205 10.65 -5.93 19.94
C ARG A 205 11.18 -5.89 21.37
N GLU A 206 12.50 -5.74 21.55
CA GLU A 206 13.13 -5.63 22.86
C GLU A 206 12.64 -4.39 23.63
N LEU A 207 12.41 -3.26 22.93
CA LEU A 207 11.81 -2.07 23.53
C LEU A 207 10.35 -2.32 23.94
N LEU A 208 9.54 -2.98 23.09
CA LEU A 208 8.17 -3.36 23.44
C LEU A 208 8.13 -4.30 24.65
N ASP A 209 9.04 -5.28 24.71
CA ASP A 209 9.15 -6.18 25.86
C ASP A 209 9.56 -5.44 27.14
N ALA A 210 10.44 -4.44 27.03
CA ALA A 210 10.85 -3.62 28.19
C ALA A 210 9.72 -2.73 28.73
N THR A 211 8.70 -2.41 27.91
CA THR A 211 7.53 -1.66 28.37
C THR A 211 6.51 -2.53 29.12
N ARG A 212 6.65 -3.86 29.11
CA ARG A 212 5.75 -4.78 29.82
C ARG A 212 6.10 -4.88 31.30
N PRO A 213 5.09 -5.09 32.17
CA PRO A 213 5.35 -5.45 33.56
C PRO A 213 6.18 -6.74 33.64
N THR A 214 7.19 -6.74 34.51
CA THR A 214 8.00 -7.94 34.69
C THR A 214 7.16 -9.11 35.22
N GLN A 215 7.56 -10.34 34.92
CA GLN A 215 6.90 -11.55 35.44
C GLN A 215 6.90 -11.54 36.99
N ALA A 216 7.89 -10.95 37.61
CA ALA A 216 7.95 -10.79 39.08
C ALA A 216 6.84 -9.86 39.58
N THR A 217 6.62 -8.71 38.90
CA THR A 217 5.54 -7.77 39.25
C THR A 217 4.17 -8.42 39.10
N LEU A 218 3.96 -9.18 38.01
CA LEU A 218 2.70 -9.87 37.76
C LEU A 218 2.43 -11.02 38.74
N ARG A 219 3.47 -11.67 39.25
CA ARG A 219 3.35 -12.72 40.29
C ARG A 219 3.07 -12.14 41.67
N ALA A 220 3.56 -10.95 41.95
CA ALA A 220 3.27 -10.23 43.21
C ALA A 220 1.88 -9.59 43.24
N ALA A 221 1.23 -9.40 42.08
CA ALA A 221 -0.05 -8.73 42.00
C ALA A 221 -1.16 -9.33 42.88
N PRO A 222 -1.33 -10.67 43.02
CA PRO A 222 -2.33 -11.25 43.90
C PRO A 222 -2.12 -10.99 45.40
N ASP A 223 -0.89 -10.65 45.79
CA ASP A 223 -0.53 -10.40 47.20
C ASP A 223 -0.65 -8.90 47.56
N LEU A 224 -1.03 -8.04 46.61
CA LEU A 224 -1.23 -6.61 46.82
C LEU A 224 -2.55 -6.31 47.49
N ASP A 225 -2.56 -5.32 48.37
CA ASP A 225 -3.77 -4.81 49.02
C ASP A 225 -4.71 -4.20 47.98
N LEU A 226 -6.00 -4.60 48.02
CA LEU A 226 -7.02 -4.13 47.10
C LEU A 226 -7.33 -2.65 47.23
N ASP A 227 -7.28 -2.13 48.47
CA ASP A 227 -7.62 -0.73 48.78
C ASP A 227 -6.45 0.24 48.47
N HIS A 228 -5.20 -0.27 48.41
CA HIS A 228 -3.99 0.51 48.15
C HIS A 228 -3.14 -0.15 47.06
N ASN A 229 -3.77 -0.46 45.91
CA ASN A 229 -3.14 -1.22 44.86
C ASN A 229 -2.09 -0.42 44.07
N GLU A 230 -0.82 -0.61 44.39
CA GLU A 230 0.32 0.05 43.75
C GLU A 230 0.53 -0.40 42.30
N LEU A 231 -0.10 -1.49 41.84
CA LEU A 231 -0.05 -1.93 40.46
C LEU A 231 -0.62 -0.86 39.50
N ILE A 232 -1.56 -0.04 39.99
CA ILE A 232 -2.07 1.14 39.26
C ILE A 232 -0.93 2.09 38.90
N LEU A 233 0.01 2.34 39.85
CA LEU A 233 1.15 3.21 39.59
C LEU A 233 2.08 2.67 38.50
N VAL A 234 2.23 1.35 38.43
CA VAL A 234 3.02 0.70 37.37
C VAL A 234 2.42 0.98 36.00
N TYR A 235 1.10 0.87 35.85
CA TYR A 235 0.42 1.15 34.59
C TYR A 235 0.40 2.63 34.23
N ARG A 236 0.22 3.53 35.25
CA ARG A 236 0.33 4.98 35.04
C ARG A 236 1.73 5.40 34.63
N ALA A 237 2.78 4.83 35.24
CA ALA A 237 4.17 5.08 34.85
C ALA A 237 4.48 4.64 33.42
N ARG A 238 3.67 3.73 32.85
CA ARG A 238 3.73 3.29 31.47
C ARG A 238 2.85 4.09 30.52
N GLY A 239 2.23 5.17 30.98
CA GLY A 239 1.50 6.10 30.16
C GLY A 239 -0.01 5.84 30.01
N LEU A 240 -0.59 4.89 30.76
CA LEU A 240 -2.03 4.71 30.82
C LEU A 240 -2.69 5.86 31.60
N SER A 241 -3.92 6.21 31.21
CA SER A 241 -4.73 7.13 32.00
C SER A 241 -5.04 6.52 33.39
N GLU A 242 -5.40 7.34 34.36
CA GLU A 242 -5.71 6.86 35.73
C GLU A 242 -6.85 5.81 35.68
N ALA A 243 -7.91 6.08 34.92
CA ALA A 243 -9.04 5.17 34.80
C ALA A 243 -8.68 3.84 34.10
N ASP A 244 -7.85 3.89 33.04
CA ASP A 244 -7.41 2.69 32.34
C ASP A 244 -6.40 1.88 33.19
N ALA A 245 -5.55 2.55 33.96
CA ALA A 245 -4.61 1.91 34.85
C ALA A 245 -5.31 1.19 36.00
N GLU A 246 -6.33 1.83 36.59
CA GLU A 246 -7.17 1.26 37.63
C GLU A 246 -7.93 0.03 37.12
N HIS A 247 -8.58 0.16 35.95
CA HIS A 247 -9.31 -0.93 35.33
C HIS A 247 -8.39 -2.13 35.07
N ARG A 248 -7.20 -1.92 34.49
CA ARG A 248 -6.21 -2.99 34.24
C ARG A 248 -5.65 -3.62 35.50
N ALA A 249 -5.43 -2.84 36.53
CA ALA A 249 -4.96 -3.36 37.82
C ALA A 249 -6.01 -4.29 38.45
N LEU A 250 -7.27 -3.90 38.44
CA LEU A 250 -8.39 -4.67 39.00
C LEU A 250 -8.68 -5.93 38.16
N GLU A 251 -8.60 -5.85 36.84
CA GLU A 251 -8.72 -7.01 35.94
C GLU A 251 -7.65 -8.08 36.25
N ARG A 252 -6.41 -7.64 36.50
CA ARG A 252 -5.29 -8.55 36.83
C ARG A 252 -5.44 -9.24 38.15
N LEU A 253 -6.15 -8.61 39.11
CA LEU A 253 -6.46 -9.18 40.43
C LEU A 253 -7.65 -10.14 40.42
N ASN A 254 -8.26 -10.40 39.27
CA ASN A 254 -9.49 -11.21 39.12
C ASN A 254 -10.66 -10.73 40.02
N VAL A 255 -10.71 -9.46 40.37
CA VAL A 255 -11.75 -8.89 41.25
C VAL A 255 -13.00 -8.49 40.47
N PHE A 256 -12.94 -8.50 39.15
CA PHE A 256 -14.05 -8.10 38.28
C PHE A 256 -14.62 -9.25 37.47
N ASP A 257 -15.87 -9.58 37.82
CA ASP A 257 -16.83 -10.17 36.87
C ASP A 257 -17.38 -8.98 36.05
N CYS A 258 -16.65 -8.58 35.03
CA CYS A 258 -16.89 -7.32 34.33
C CYS A 258 -17.97 -7.47 33.26
N ASN A 259 -19.18 -7.03 33.60
CA ASN A 259 -20.22 -6.68 32.63
C ASN A 259 -20.05 -5.24 32.12
N CYS A 260 -18.86 -4.66 32.23
CA CYS A 260 -18.54 -3.27 31.90
C CYS A 260 -17.82 -3.16 30.56
N ARG A 261 -18.44 -2.50 29.64
CA ARG A 261 -17.99 -2.02 28.32
C ARG A 261 -17.13 -3.00 27.54
N PRO A 262 -17.66 -3.63 26.48
CA PRO A 262 -16.89 -4.48 25.54
C PRO A 262 -15.72 -3.75 24.87
N GLU A 263 -15.70 -2.41 24.94
CA GLU A 263 -14.68 -1.54 24.33
C GLU A 263 -13.36 -1.50 25.12
N LEU A 264 -13.36 -1.93 26.39
CA LEU A 264 -12.18 -1.96 27.27
C LEU A 264 -11.72 -3.37 27.67
N SER A 265 -12.45 -4.41 27.27
CA SER A 265 -11.98 -5.79 27.39
C SER A 265 -10.85 -6.04 26.38
N HIS A 266 -9.65 -5.67 26.76
CA HIS A 266 -8.46 -6.00 26.01
C HIS A 266 -8.18 -7.49 26.19
N ASP A 267 -8.56 -8.25 25.17
CA ASP A 267 -8.22 -9.66 24.99
C ASP A 267 -6.70 -9.84 25.24
N PRO A 268 -6.25 -10.85 25.99
CA PRO A 268 -4.84 -11.24 26.03
C PRO A 268 -4.19 -11.36 24.65
N ASP A 269 -4.99 -11.57 23.61
CA ASP A 269 -4.56 -11.55 22.21
C ASP A 269 -4.19 -10.15 21.67
N GLU A 270 -4.63 -9.04 22.25
CA GLU A 270 -4.19 -7.70 21.84
C GLU A 270 -2.70 -7.45 22.14
N LEU A 271 -2.18 -8.00 23.21
CA LEU A 271 -0.75 -7.99 23.51
C LEU A 271 0.07 -8.85 22.54
N HIS A 272 -0.58 -9.81 21.88
CA HIS A 272 0.00 -10.58 20.78
C HIS A 272 -0.03 -9.80 19.47
N ASP A 273 -0.95 -8.86 19.29
CA ASP A 273 -1.08 -8.06 18.06
C ASP A 273 0.03 -7.03 17.90
N GLU A 274 0.55 -6.41 18.99
CA GLU A 274 1.70 -5.51 18.89
C GLU A 274 2.97 -6.20 18.37
N HIS A 275 3.23 -7.43 18.78
CA HIS A 275 4.32 -8.24 18.24
C HIS A 275 4.07 -8.72 16.82
N ARG A 276 2.82 -8.98 16.45
CA ARG A 276 2.43 -9.28 15.07
C ARG A 276 2.58 -8.06 14.16
N ALA A 277 2.28 -6.85 14.67
CA ALA A 277 2.45 -5.61 13.93
C ALA A 277 3.93 -5.32 13.57
N VAL A 278 4.87 -5.63 14.47
CA VAL A 278 6.31 -5.46 14.23
C VAL A 278 6.89 -6.55 13.29
N GLY A 279 6.23 -7.70 13.18
CA GLY A 279 6.64 -8.80 12.31
C GLY A 279 7.88 -9.58 12.84
N SER A 280 8.37 -10.55 12.07
CA SER A 280 9.57 -11.33 12.41
C SER A 280 10.84 -10.65 11.89
N ALA A 281 11.87 -10.51 12.73
CA ALA A 281 13.17 -9.95 12.33
C ALA A 281 13.82 -10.70 11.16
N TRP A 282 13.71 -12.03 11.14
CA TRP A 282 14.21 -12.85 10.03
C TRP A 282 13.44 -12.66 8.74
N THR A 283 12.12 -12.52 8.81
CA THR A 283 11.29 -12.27 7.63
C THR A 283 11.55 -10.88 7.06
N ALA A 284 11.70 -9.87 7.91
CA ALA A 284 12.04 -8.51 7.50
C ALA A 284 13.42 -8.45 6.84
N ALA A 285 14.43 -9.07 7.46
CA ALA A 285 15.79 -9.15 6.92
C ALA A 285 15.85 -9.89 5.57
N GLY A 286 15.21 -11.05 5.46
CA GLY A 286 15.15 -11.82 4.21
C GLY A 286 14.43 -11.09 3.10
N SER A 287 13.33 -10.43 3.42
CA SER A 287 12.58 -9.56 2.49
C SER A 287 13.46 -8.42 1.99
N SER A 288 14.13 -7.71 2.89
CA SER A 288 15.03 -6.59 2.58
C SER A 288 16.18 -7.02 1.69
N PHE A 289 16.82 -8.16 2.02
CA PHE A 289 17.88 -8.76 1.19
C PHE A 289 17.41 -9.06 -0.24
N CYS A 290 16.27 -9.75 -0.37
CA CYS A 290 15.73 -10.13 -1.68
C CYS A 290 15.34 -8.92 -2.51
N PHE A 291 14.64 -7.96 -1.93
CA PHE A 291 14.18 -6.79 -2.67
C PHE A 291 15.32 -5.85 -3.06
N PHE A 292 16.30 -5.65 -2.18
CA PHE A 292 17.52 -4.92 -2.54
C PHE A 292 18.25 -5.63 -3.68
N GLY A 293 18.45 -6.94 -3.60
CA GLY A 293 19.11 -7.75 -4.63
C GLY A 293 18.41 -7.64 -5.98
N VAL A 294 17.06 -7.72 -6.00
CA VAL A 294 16.24 -7.54 -7.22
C VAL A 294 16.41 -6.14 -7.80
N GLY A 295 16.46 -5.10 -6.97
CA GLY A 295 16.73 -3.74 -7.43
C GLY A 295 18.15 -3.58 -7.98
N ALA A 296 19.14 -4.04 -7.20
CA ALA A 296 20.55 -3.85 -7.50
C ALA A 296 21.06 -4.67 -8.70
N ILE A 297 20.39 -5.77 -9.07
CA ILE A 297 20.77 -6.55 -10.25
C ILE A 297 20.46 -5.81 -11.57
N ILE A 298 19.43 -4.97 -11.59
CA ILE A 298 18.94 -4.33 -12.82
C ILE A 298 20.02 -3.51 -13.54
N PRO A 299 20.78 -2.61 -12.87
CA PRO A 299 21.85 -1.88 -13.53
C PRO A 299 23.03 -2.76 -13.97
N VAL A 300 23.18 -3.97 -13.39
CA VAL A 300 24.24 -4.92 -13.72
C VAL A 300 23.92 -5.75 -14.97
N LEU A 301 22.63 -5.97 -15.27
CA LEU A 301 22.19 -6.86 -16.36
C LEU A 301 22.89 -6.60 -17.70
N PRO A 302 23.02 -5.37 -18.22
CA PRO A 302 23.69 -5.14 -19.49
C PRO A 302 25.13 -5.67 -19.51
N TYR A 303 25.88 -5.47 -18.44
CA TYR A 303 27.24 -5.93 -18.29
C TYR A 303 27.32 -7.45 -18.16
N LEU A 304 26.35 -8.07 -17.47
CA LEU A 304 26.26 -9.52 -17.33
C LEU A 304 26.01 -10.22 -18.68
N PHE A 305 25.28 -9.56 -19.58
CA PHE A 305 25.03 -10.04 -20.94
C PHE A 305 26.07 -9.58 -21.98
N GLY A 306 27.22 -9.04 -21.50
CA GLY A 306 28.34 -8.70 -22.37
C GLY A 306 28.19 -7.38 -23.13
N ALA A 307 27.28 -6.48 -22.71
CA ALA A 307 27.26 -5.13 -23.26
C ALA A 307 28.45 -4.31 -22.76
N GLU A 308 29.01 -3.46 -23.63
CA GLU A 308 30.21 -2.68 -23.35
C GLU A 308 30.02 -1.20 -23.74
N GLY A 309 30.88 -0.36 -23.18
CA GLY A 309 30.96 1.05 -23.50
C GLY A 309 29.64 1.82 -23.32
N LEU A 310 29.37 2.76 -24.23
CA LEU A 310 28.18 3.61 -24.16
C LEU A 310 26.85 2.84 -24.28
N LEU A 311 26.86 1.67 -24.99
CA LEU A 311 25.68 0.83 -25.10
C LEU A 311 25.28 0.26 -23.74
N ALA A 312 26.24 -0.27 -22.97
CA ALA A 312 25.97 -0.78 -21.62
C ALA A 312 25.42 0.31 -20.68
N VAL A 313 26.05 1.48 -20.70
CA VAL A 313 25.60 2.66 -19.92
C VAL A 313 24.18 3.08 -20.33
N GLY A 314 23.90 3.16 -21.61
CA GLY A 314 22.57 3.53 -22.13
C GLY A 314 21.49 2.52 -21.74
N LEU A 315 21.76 1.22 -21.89
CA LEU A 315 20.84 0.14 -21.50
C LEU A 315 20.61 0.12 -19.98
N SER A 316 21.68 0.25 -19.18
CA SER A 316 21.58 0.32 -17.72
C SER A 316 20.73 1.51 -17.27
N THR A 317 21.00 2.70 -17.82
CA THR A 317 20.21 3.92 -17.53
C THR A 317 18.75 3.76 -17.92
N GLY A 318 18.48 3.18 -19.10
CA GLY A 318 17.11 2.95 -19.58
C GLY A 318 16.34 1.96 -18.69
N LEU A 319 16.94 0.82 -18.34
CA LEU A 319 16.34 -0.20 -17.47
C LEU A 319 16.08 0.34 -16.06
N VAL A 320 17.06 1.00 -15.46
CA VAL A 320 16.92 1.62 -14.14
C VAL A 320 15.88 2.73 -14.17
N GLY A 321 15.88 3.57 -15.21
CA GLY A 321 14.89 4.63 -15.36
C GLY A 321 13.46 4.09 -15.42
N LEU A 322 13.23 3.03 -16.19
CA LEU A 322 11.94 2.35 -16.25
C LEU A 322 11.56 1.74 -14.89
N ALA A 323 12.49 1.07 -14.22
CA ALA A 323 12.26 0.47 -12.91
C ALA A 323 11.92 1.52 -11.84
N LEU A 324 12.60 2.67 -11.84
CA LEU A 324 12.31 3.80 -10.93
C LEU A 324 10.95 4.43 -11.19
N LEU A 325 10.56 4.57 -12.45
CA LEU A 325 9.21 5.02 -12.81
C LEU A 325 8.14 4.04 -12.31
N CYS A 326 8.37 2.74 -12.49
CA CYS A 326 7.45 1.70 -12.02
C CYS A 326 7.36 1.66 -10.50
N THR A 327 8.47 1.64 -9.77
CA THR A 327 8.48 1.61 -8.30
C THR A 327 7.88 2.87 -7.71
N GLY A 328 8.23 4.04 -8.23
CA GLY A 328 7.63 5.32 -7.83
C GLY A 328 6.13 5.39 -8.14
N GLY A 329 5.70 4.85 -9.29
CA GLY A 329 4.30 4.71 -9.67
C GLY A 329 3.52 3.83 -8.70
N VAL A 330 4.06 2.66 -8.34
CA VAL A 330 3.46 1.74 -7.35
C VAL A 330 3.31 2.44 -5.99
N VAL A 331 4.36 3.11 -5.51
CA VAL A 331 4.30 3.88 -4.25
C VAL A 331 3.26 4.99 -4.33
N GLY A 332 3.20 5.70 -5.46
CA GLY A 332 2.20 6.75 -5.71
C GLY A 332 0.78 6.23 -5.61
N LEU A 333 0.49 5.09 -6.24
CA LEU A 333 -0.82 4.44 -6.21
C LEU A 333 -1.20 4.02 -4.77
N LEU A 334 -0.29 3.37 -4.06
CA LEU A 334 -0.54 2.91 -2.69
C LEU A 334 -0.67 4.06 -1.68
N SER A 335 -0.05 5.21 -1.96
CA SER A 335 -0.15 6.41 -1.12
C SER A 335 -1.36 7.30 -1.45
N GLY A 336 -2.19 6.93 -2.45
CA GLY A 336 -3.29 7.77 -2.93
C GLY A 336 -2.84 9.05 -3.65
N THR A 337 -1.55 9.14 -4.05
CA THR A 337 -0.98 10.30 -4.74
C THR A 337 -0.82 10.04 -6.24
N ASN A 338 -0.50 11.08 -7.02
CA ASN A 338 -0.31 10.91 -8.46
C ASN A 338 0.89 10.01 -8.78
N PRO A 339 0.70 8.84 -9.45
CA PRO A 339 1.77 7.88 -9.74
C PRO A 339 2.85 8.46 -10.64
N LEU A 340 2.45 9.28 -11.63
CA LEU A 340 3.38 9.88 -12.58
C LEU A 340 4.34 10.85 -11.88
N THR A 341 3.80 11.73 -11.02
CA THR A 341 4.61 12.68 -10.27
C THR A 341 5.58 11.97 -9.33
N ARG A 342 5.13 10.89 -8.66
CA ARG A 342 5.99 10.08 -7.79
C ARG A 342 7.06 9.33 -8.60
N GLY A 343 6.69 8.74 -9.74
CA GLY A 343 7.63 8.07 -10.64
C GLY A 343 8.69 9.02 -11.19
N LEU A 344 8.28 10.19 -11.68
CA LEU A 344 9.21 11.22 -12.18
C LEU A 344 10.15 11.75 -11.10
N ARG A 345 9.64 11.95 -9.88
CA ARG A 345 10.49 12.35 -8.74
C ARG A 345 11.54 11.27 -8.44
N GLN A 346 11.14 10.00 -8.44
CA GLN A 346 12.05 8.89 -8.20
C GLN A 346 13.12 8.78 -9.28
N LEU A 347 12.72 8.92 -10.54
CA LEU A 347 13.63 8.98 -11.69
C LEU A 347 14.63 10.14 -11.56
N ALA A 348 14.16 11.33 -11.24
CA ALA A 348 15.02 12.50 -11.08
C ALA A 348 16.07 12.32 -9.97
N ILE A 349 15.68 11.72 -8.83
CA ILE A 349 16.60 11.41 -7.73
C ILE A 349 17.64 10.38 -8.18
N GLY A 350 17.22 9.28 -8.81
CA GLY A 350 18.14 8.24 -9.25
C GLY A 350 19.12 8.68 -10.33
N LEU A 351 18.63 9.42 -11.34
CA LEU A 351 19.51 10.00 -12.37
C LEU A 351 20.43 11.09 -11.81
N GLY A 352 19.95 11.90 -10.86
CA GLY A 352 20.76 12.90 -10.17
C GLY A 352 21.92 12.28 -9.39
N ALA A 353 21.65 11.22 -8.61
CA ALA A 353 22.67 10.47 -7.90
C ALA A 353 23.71 9.88 -8.86
N ALA A 354 23.27 9.25 -9.95
CA ALA A 354 24.14 8.69 -10.97
C ALA A 354 24.99 9.74 -11.67
N ALA A 355 24.43 10.89 -11.99
CA ALA A 355 25.17 12.00 -12.62
C ALA A 355 26.27 12.54 -11.70
N VAL A 356 25.98 12.70 -10.40
CA VAL A 356 26.96 13.17 -9.41
C VAL A 356 28.10 12.15 -9.29
N THR A 357 27.78 10.86 -9.15
CA THR A 357 28.84 9.83 -9.01
C THR A 357 29.64 9.63 -10.28
N TYR A 358 29.01 9.74 -11.47
CA TYR A 358 29.73 9.73 -12.75
C TYR A 358 30.70 10.91 -12.88
N ALA A 359 30.27 12.12 -12.53
CA ALA A 359 31.11 13.30 -12.55
C ALA A 359 32.31 13.16 -11.60
N LEU A 360 32.09 12.65 -10.38
CA LEU A 360 33.16 12.34 -9.42
C LEU A 360 34.13 11.29 -9.98
N GLY A 361 33.61 10.21 -10.54
CA GLY A 361 34.42 9.16 -11.18
C GLY A 361 35.28 9.72 -12.31
N SER A 362 34.70 10.53 -13.18
CA SER A 362 35.42 11.17 -14.28
C SER A 362 36.53 12.11 -13.79
N ALA A 363 36.27 12.88 -12.73
CA ALA A 363 37.28 13.78 -12.15
C ALA A 363 38.44 13.00 -11.52
N LEU A 364 38.16 11.89 -10.85
CA LEU A 364 39.19 11.04 -10.24
C LEU A 364 39.94 10.19 -11.29
N GLY A 365 39.27 9.70 -12.32
CA GLY A 365 39.85 8.92 -13.39
C GLY A 365 40.91 9.69 -14.19
N VAL A 366 40.72 10.96 -14.42
CA VAL A 366 41.70 11.85 -15.10
C VAL A 366 42.95 12.06 -14.24
N THR A 367 42.88 11.92 -12.92
CA THR A 367 44.03 12.13 -12.01
C THR A 367 44.87 10.87 -11.76
N VAL A 368 44.35 9.70 -12.12
CA VAL A 368 44.99 8.38 -11.86
C VAL A 368 45.56 7.78 -13.17
N GLY A 369 45.18 8.27 -14.34
CA GLY A 369 45.75 7.94 -15.65
C GLY A 369 46.88 8.87 -16.02
#